data_93d89712bf35bc09b23b602601b1ada0
#
_entry.id   93d89712bf35bc09b23b602601b1ada0
#
_cell.length_a   1.000
_cell.length_b   1.000
_cell.length_c   1.000
_cell.angle_alpha   90.00
_cell.angle_beta   90.00
_cell.angle_gamma   90.00
#
_symmetry.space_group_name_H-M   'P 1'
#
loop_
_entity.id
_entity.type
_entity.pdbx_description
1 polymer ?
#
loop_
_entity_poly.entity_id
_entity_poly.type
_entity_poly.pdbx_seq_one_letter_code
_entity_poly.pdbx_strand_id
1 'polypeptide(L)'
;MSSVASRSGVGDVASRLAFFKGLQAVTNRVHATENIDEIIFELSAEICSLFAADRLTIYVVDESRTTISSRVKTGLHSIRTIRLPIAENSVAGYVALTGQMLNIHDAYDERELKAISSRMEFRREVDDRTGYRCHQMLVAPIANPDDGEVLGVIQLINSRNSEVFSAIAEEGIQGLGQTLAIAFAQRRHSLIQPKSKYEGLVNDAKLTAAELEAATSQAREQGVSLEQLLLDDYKLKPLDIGSAISRFFGVPYEPFRPDRVK
;
A
#
# COMPACT_ATOMS: atom_id res chain seq x y z
N MET A 1 16.49 -39.62 -32.77
CA MET A 1 16.03 -39.30 -31.42
C MET A 1 16.41 -37.85 -31.06
N SER A 2 15.88 -36.84 -31.76
CA SER A 2 16.32 -35.44 -31.58
C SER A 2 15.17 -34.42 -31.69
N SER A 3 13.90 -34.84 -31.47
CA SER A 3 12.72 -33.97 -31.71
C SER A 3 11.91 -33.64 -30.45
N VAL A 4 12.26 -34.22 -29.28
CA VAL A 4 11.46 -34.03 -28.02
C VAL A 4 12.01 -32.86 -27.20
N ALA A 5 13.32 -32.61 -27.22
CA ALA A 5 13.93 -31.55 -26.40
C ALA A 5 13.60 -30.11 -26.87
N SER A 6 13.27 -29.89 -28.14
CA SER A 6 12.97 -28.54 -28.65
C SER A 6 11.52 -28.09 -28.40
N ARG A 7 10.61 -29.00 -28.13
CA ARG A 7 9.20 -28.66 -27.83
C ARG A 7 8.97 -28.18 -26.38
N SER A 8 9.76 -28.66 -25.43
CA SER A 8 9.64 -28.22 -24.02
C SER A 8 10.13 -26.76 -23.83
N GLY A 9 11.21 -26.38 -24.48
CA GLY A 9 11.76 -25.03 -24.37
C GLY A 9 10.89 -23.93 -25.01
N VAL A 10 10.19 -24.20 -26.10
CA VAL A 10 9.30 -23.23 -26.75
C VAL A 10 8.02 -23.02 -25.93
N GLY A 11 7.50 -24.07 -25.30
CA GLY A 11 6.34 -23.97 -24.39
C GLY A 11 6.65 -23.15 -23.16
N ASP A 12 7.83 -23.30 -22.58
CA ASP A 12 8.28 -22.57 -21.40
C ASP A 12 8.47 -21.06 -21.71
N VAL A 13 9.08 -20.72 -22.82
CA VAL A 13 9.25 -19.33 -23.28
C VAL A 13 7.90 -18.66 -23.56
N ALA A 14 6.96 -19.37 -24.19
CA ALA A 14 5.62 -18.83 -24.46
C ALA A 14 4.83 -18.57 -23.16
N SER A 15 4.89 -19.50 -22.20
CA SER A 15 4.25 -19.36 -20.88
C SER A 15 4.84 -18.20 -20.08
N ARG A 16 6.17 -18.08 -20.08
CA ARG A 16 6.88 -16.96 -19.45
C ARG A 16 6.49 -15.62 -20.05
N LEU A 17 6.43 -15.54 -21.38
CA LEU A 17 6.02 -14.32 -22.10
C LEU A 17 4.57 -13.95 -21.77
N ALA A 18 3.67 -14.93 -21.71
CA ALA A 18 2.26 -14.71 -21.35
C ALA A 18 2.13 -14.19 -19.92
N PHE A 19 2.89 -14.77 -18.97
CA PHE A 19 2.93 -14.32 -17.59
C PHE A 19 3.39 -12.85 -17.48
N PHE A 20 4.51 -12.48 -18.11
CA PHE A 20 5.02 -11.09 -18.03
C PHE A 20 4.14 -10.08 -18.76
N LYS A 21 3.42 -10.47 -19.83
CA LYS A 21 2.39 -9.63 -20.44
C LYS A 21 1.22 -9.40 -19.48
N GLY A 22 0.77 -10.42 -18.77
CA GLY A 22 -0.24 -10.30 -17.70
C GLY A 22 0.24 -9.39 -16.57
N LEU A 23 1.48 -9.57 -16.12
CA LEU A 23 2.08 -8.72 -15.09
C LEU A 23 2.14 -7.26 -15.51
N GLN A 24 2.50 -6.97 -16.77
CA GLN A 24 2.47 -5.61 -17.31
C GLN A 24 1.07 -5.01 -17.32
N ALA A 25 0.04 -5.80 -17.64
CA ALA A 25 -1.35 -5.33 -17.57
C ALA A 25 -1.76 -4.94 -16.14
N VAL A 26 -1.42 -5.78 -15.14
CA VAL A 26 -1.62 -5.49 -13.72
C VAL A 26 -0.88 -4.22 -13.31
N THR A 27 0.40 -4.10 -13.68
CA THR A 27 1.23 -2.92 -13.40
C THR A 27 0.60 -1.64 -13.94
N ASN A 28 0.12 -1.65 -15.18
CA ASN A 28 -0.56 -0.49 -15.78
C ASN A 28 -1.82 -0.10 -15.00
N ARG A 29 -2.58 -1.07 -14.52
CA ARG A 29 -3.76 -0.81 -13.68
C ARG A 29 -3.39 -0.25 -12.32
N VAL A 30 -2.32 -0.74 -11.68
CA VAL A 30 -1.79 -0.17 -10.44
C VAL A 30 -1.46 1.32 -10.60
N HIS A 31 -0.80 1.69 -11.72
CA HIS A 31 -0.49 3.10 -12.00
C HIS A 31 -1.73 3.96 -12.30
N ALA A 32 -2.76 3.38 -12.94
CA ALA A 32 -3.99 4.08 -13.27
C ALA A 32 -4.94 4.28 -12.05
N THR A 33 -4.71 3.55 -10.96
CA THR A 33 -5.59 3.56 -9.78
C THR A 33 -5.11 4.61 -8.77
N GLU A 34 -5.99 5.50 -8.33
CA GLU A 34 -5.63 6.62 -7.44
C GLU A 34 -5.58 6.25 -5.95
N ASN A 35 -6.24 5.15 -5.56
CA ASN A 35 -6.43 4.78 -4.16
C ASN A 35 -5.79 3.42 -3.84
N ILE A 36 -5.00 3.35 -2.76
CA ILE A 36 -4.36 2.11 -2.29
C ILE A 36 -5.41 1.03 -1.95
N ASP A 37 -6.52 1.40 -1.33
CA ASP A 37 -7.60 0.46 -0.99
C ASP A 37 -8.21 -0.17 -2.25
N GLU A 38 -8.36 0.61 -3.32
CA GLU A 38 -8.85 0.13 -4.61
C GLU A 38 -7.87 -0.86 -5.24
N ILE A 39 -6.56 -0.60 -5.16
CA ILE A 39 -5.53 -1.56 -5.59
C ILE A 39 -5.69 -2.88 -4.82
N ILE A 40 -5.82 -2.79 -3.49
CA ILE A 40 -5.94 -3.97 -2.63
C ILE A 40 -7.21 -4.78 -2.95
N PHE A 41 -8.34 -4.12 -3.22
CA PHE A 41 -9.61 -4.81 -3.39
C PHE A 41 -9.91 -5.23 -4.82
N GLU A 42 -9.63 -4.38 -5.80
CA GLU A 42 -10.05 -4.62 -7.18
C GLU A 42 -9.04 -5.44 -7.97
N LEU A 43 -7.74 -5.27 -7.70
CA LEU A 43 -6.70 -6.02 -8.40
C LEU A 43 -6.42 -7.39 -7.78
N SER A 44 -6.93 -7.69 -6.58
CA SER A 44 -6.69 -8.96 -5.89
C SER A 44 -7.02 -10.18 -6.73
N ALA A 45 -8.17 -10.22 -7.38
CA ALA A 45 -8.60 -11.36 -8.18
C ALA A 45 -7.71 -11.57 -9.42
N GLU A 46 -7.31 -10.48 -10.05
CA GLU A 46 -6.45 -10.50 -11.24
C GLU A 46 -5.03 -10.96 -10.89
N ILE A 47 -4.47 -10.43 -9.80
CA ILE A 47 -3.16 -10.85 -9.28
C ILE A 47 -3.21 -12.34 -8.88
N CYS A 48 -4.21 -12.78 -8.14
CA CYS A 48 -4.38 -14.19 -7.80
C CYS A 48 -4.46 -15.09 -9.05
N SER A 49 -5.19 -14.65 -10.09
CA SER A 49 -5.28 -15.39 -11.34
C SER A 49 -3.94 -15.48 -12.05
N LEU A 50 -3.20 -14.37 -12.14
CA LEU A 50 -1.90 -14.30 -12.80
C LEU A 50 -0.86 -15.20 -12.15
N PHE A 51 -0.82 -15.22 -10.81
CA PHE A 51 0.13 -16.02 -10.03
C PHE A 51 -0.37 -17.43 -9.72
N ALA A 52 -1.55 -17.81 -10.20
CA ALA A 52 -2.24 -19.05 -9.83
C ALA A 52 -2.29 -19.25 -8.31
N ALA A 53 -2.55 -18.18 -7.55
CA ALA A 53 -2.68 -18.19 -6.10
C ALA A 53 -4.15 -18.19 -5.68
N ASP A 54 -4.45 -18.80 -4.51
CA ASP A 54 -5.80 -18.78 -3.96
C ASP A 54 -6.17 -17.45 -3.33
N ARG A 55 -5.22 -16.85 -2.60
CA ARG A 55 -5.43 -15.60 -1.88
C ARG A 55 -4.25 -14.66 -2.02
N LEU A 56 -4.58 -13.38 -1.96
CA LEU A 56 -3.62 -12.28 -1.87
C LEU A 56 -3.90 -11.46 -0.61
N THR A 57 -2.84 -11.04 0.06
CA THR A 57 -2.90 -10.02 1.10
C THR A 57 -1.82 -8.98 0.82
N ILE A 58 -2.20 -7.72 0.81
CA ILE A 58 -1.26 -6.60 0.72
C ILE A 58 -1.31 -5.86 2.05
N TYR A 59 -0.16 -5.76 2.70
CA TYR A 59 0.03 -5.00 3.93
C TYR A 59 0.72 -3.67 3.62
N VAL A 60 0.34 -2.63 4.34
CA VAL A 60 0.97 -1.31 4.28
C VAL A 60 1.64 -1.03 5.63
N VAL A 61 2.85 -0.51 5.60
CA VAL A 61 3.58 -0.08 6.80
C VAL A 61 2.90 1.15 7.38
N ASP A 62 2.67 1.18 8.68
CA ASP A 62 2.09 2.32 9.37
C ASP A 62 3.08 3.49 9.49
N GLU A 63 2.58 4.67 9.87
CA GLU A 63 3.41 5.88 10.02
C GLU A 63 4.50 5.72 11.09
N SER A 64 4.20 4.98 12.15
CA SER A 64 5.16 4.71 13.23
C SER A 64 6.23 3.68 12.85
N ARG A 65 6.08 2.98 11.71
CA ARG A 65 6.96 1.90 11.23
C ARG A 65 7.14 0.75 12.22
N THR A 66 6.15 0.52 13.05
CA THR A 66 6.14 -0.55 14.04
C THR A 66 5.23 -1.71 13.66
N THR A 67 4.23 -1.44 12.81
CA THR A 67 3.26 -2.44 12.36
C THR A 67 3.01 -2.36 10.86
N ILE A 68 2.56 -3.49 10.29
CA ILE A 68 1.96 -3.55 8.97
C ILE A 68 0.47 -3.84 9.13
N SER A 69 -0.34 -3.24 8.28
CA SER A 69 -1.79 -3.43 8.30
C SER A 69 -2.36 -3.71 6.91
N SER A 70 -3.36 -4.57 6.85
CA SER A 70 -4.13 -4.87 5.64
C SER A 70 -5.62 -4.75 5.91
N ARG A 71 -6.37 -4.30 4.90
CA ARG A 71 -7.83 -4.25 4.92
C ARG A 71 -8.38 -5.39 4.08
N VAL A 72 -9.21 -6.23 4.69
CA VAL A 72 -9.79 -7.41 4.04
C VAL A 72 -11.31 -7.30 4.03
N LYS A 73 -11.93 -7.50 2.87
CA LYS A 73 -13.40 -7.62 2.77
C LYS A 73 -13.84 -8.95 3.39
N THR A 74 -14.72 -8.90 4.40
CA THR A 74 -15.27 -10.07 5.08
C THR A 74 -16.75 -10.32 4.75
N GLY A 75 -17.32 -9.52 3.82
CA GLY A 75 -18.70 -9.59 3.34
C GLY A 75 -19.02 -8.43 2.42
N LEU A 76 -20.29 -8.28 2.03
CA LEU A 76 -20.74 -7.25 1.08
C LEU A 76 -20.42 -5.82 1.53
N HIS A 77 -20.42 -5.55 2.85
CA HIS A 77 -20.18 -4.21 3.41
C HIS A 77 -19.24 -4.19 4.61
N SER A 78 -18.59 -5.32 4.93
CA SER A 78 -17.75 -5.46 6.12
C SER A 78 -16.27 -5.51 5.72
N ILE A 79 -15.49 -4.57 6.24
CA ILE A 79 -14.04 -4.51 6.08
C ILE A 79 -13.40 -4.77 7.45
N ARG A 80 -12.49 -5.73 7.52
CA ARG A 80 -11.69 -6.02 8.70
C ARG A 80 -10.24 -5.58 8.47
N THR A 81 -9.66 -4.92 9.46
CA THR A 81 -8.24 -4.60 9.46
C THR A 81 -7.47 -5.69 10.18
N ILE A 82 -6.49 -6.27 9.50
CA ILE A 82 -5.49 -7.16 10.09
C ILE A 82 -4.26 -6.30 10.37
N ARG A 83 -3.72 -6.38 11.60
CA ARG A 83 -2.50 -5.67 11.99
C ARG A 83 -1.49 -6.66 12.55
N LEU A 84 -0.25 -6.57 12.08
CA LEU A 84 0.86 -7.41 12.51
C LEU A 84 2.05 -6.52 12.90
N PRO A 85 2.82 -6.88 13.95
CA PRO A 85 4.06 -6.17 14.26
C PRO A 85 5.12 -6.43 13.18
N ILE A 86 5.97 -5.44 12.93
CA ILE A 86 7.20 -5.59 12.13
C ILE A 86 8.22 -6.28 13.03
N ALA A 87 8.27 -7.60 12.97
CA ALA A 87 9.08 -8.43 13.86
C ALA A 87 9.29 -9.81 13.23
N GLU A 88 10.23 -10.58 13.78
CA GLU A 88 10.61 -11.92 13.31
C GLU A 88 9.58 -13.01 13.60
N ASN A 89 8.50 -12.73 14.31
CA ASN A 89 7.54 -13.71 14.81
C ASN A 89 6.44 -14.09 13.81
N SER A 90 6.41 -13.49 12.62
CA SER A 90 5.48 -13.84 11.55
C SER A 90 6.15 -13.66 10.19
N VAL A 91 5.73 -14.41 9.17
CA VAL A 91 6.33 -14.37 7.82
C VAL A 91 6.25 -12.95 7.24
N ALA A 92 5.07 -12.32 7.24
CA ALA A 92 4.91 -10.96 6.71
C ALA A 92 5.66 -9.91 7.56
N GLY A 93 5.67 -10.06 8.90
CA GLY A 93 6.44 -9.18 9.80
C GLY A 93 7.94 -9.28 9.59
N TYR A 94 8.45 -10.49 9.36
CA TYR A 94 9.85 -10.74 9.04
C TYR A 94 10.25 -10.09 7.71
N VAL A 95 9.44 -10.29 6.65
CA VAL A 95 9.68 -9.66 5.34
C VAL A 95 9.66 -8.13 5.44
N ALA A 96 8.73 -7.57 6.25
CA ALA A 96 8.71 -6.13 6.51
C ALA A 96 9.94 -5.63 7.25
N LEU A 97 10.48 -6.44 8.17
CA LEU A 97 11.67 -6.11 8.97
C LEU A 97 12.97 -6.17 8.15
N THR A 98 13.11 -7.24 7.34
CA THR A 98 14.39 -7.57 6.69
C THR A 98 14.46 -7.14 5.22
N GLY A 99 13.33 -6.90 4.58
CA GLY A 99 13.24 -6.68 3.13
C GLY A 99 13.54 -7.94 2.31
N GLN A 100 13.64 -9.12 2.92
CA GLN A 100 13.94 -10.37 2.24
C GLN A 100 12.66 -11.09 1.82
N MET A 101 12.57 -11.48 0.55
CA MET A 101 11.48 -12.31 0.05
C MET A 101 11.58 -13.73 0.61
N LEU A 102 10.43 -14.31 0.93
CA LEU A 102 10.31 -15.70 1.38
C LEU A 102 9.36 -16.49 0.48
N ASN A 103 9.75 -17.71 0.13
CA ASN A 103 8.91 -18.69 -0.55
C ASN A 103 8.80 -19.93 0.35
N ILE A 104 7.71 -20.03 1.10
CA ILE A 104 7.46 -21.07 2.12
C ILE A 104 6.72 -22.24 1.48
N HIS A 105 7.25 -23.45 1.67
CA HIS A 105 6.68 -24.67 1.13
C HIS A 105 5.49 -25.15 1.95
N ASP A 106 5.61 -25.13 3.27
CA ASP A 106 4.52 -25.45 4.19
C ASP A 106 4.58 -24.57 5.43
N ALA A 107 3.60 -23.69 5.57
CA ALA A 107 3.48 -22.80 6.73
C ALA A 107 3.27 -23.57 8.06
N TYR A 108 2.95 -24.90 8.01
CA TYR A 108 2.84 -25.77 9.18
C TYR A 108 4.13 -26.52 9.49
N ASP A 109 5.14 -26.46 8.62
CA ASP A 109 6.46 -27.02 8.92
C ASP A 109 7.27 -26.08 9.81
N GLU A 110 7.26 -26.36 11.11
CA GLU A 110 8.01 -25.59 12.11
C GLU A 110 9.53 -25.60 11.85
N ARG A 111 10.06 -26.65 11.20
CA ARG A 111 11.49 -26.73 10.88
C ARG A 111 11.84 -25.72 9.79
N GLU A 112 11.02 -25.62 8.75
CA GLU A 112 11.19 -24.62 7.70
C GLU A 112 11.14 -23.20 8.28
N LEU A 113 10.12 -22.90 9.10
CA LEU A 113 9.97 -21.60 9.73
C LEU A 113 11.12 -21.25 10.68
N LYS A 114 11.52 -22.20 11.54
CA LYS A 114 12.64 -22.00 12.50
C LYS A 114 14.00 -21.90 11.81
N ALA A 115 14.17 -22.44 10.61
CA ALA A 115 15.38 -22.24 9.81
C ALA A 115 15.53 -20.79 9.29
N ILE A 116 14.42 -20.07 9.11
CA ILE A 116 14.41 -18.66 8.71
C ILE A 116 14.66 -17.76 9.92
N SER A 117 13.89 -17.94 10.99
CA SER A 117 14.08 -17.27 12.27
C SER A 117 13.62 -18.15 13.43
N SER A 118 14.42 -18.23 14.49
CA SER A 118 14.08 -19.01 15.71
C SER A 118 12.79 -18.53 16.39
N ARG A 119 12.35 -17.30 16.10
CA ARG A 119 11.14 -16.67 16.64
C ARG A 119 9.93 -16.80 15.73
N MET A 120 10.11 -17.28 14.49
CA MET A 120 9.03 -17.36 13.52
C MET A 120 8.03 -18.45 13.89
N GLU A 121 6.74 -18.08 13.85
CA GLU A 121 5.63 -18.97 14.15
C GLU A 121 4.48 -18.71 13.18
N PHE A 122 3.82 -19.77 12.73
CA PHE A 122 2.57 -19.65 11.98
C PHE A 122 1.38 -19.72 12.94
N ARG A 123 0.55 -18.69 12.95
CA ARG A 123 -0.64 -18.62 13.79
C ARG A 123 -1.79 -19.34 13.13
N ARG A 124 -2.12 -20.52 13.60
CA ARG A 124 -3.18 -21.40 13.08
C ARG A 124 -4.60 -20.91 13.42
N GLU A 125 -4.75 -19.98 14.35
CA GLU A 125 -6.05 -19.50 14.87
C GLU A 125 -7.00 -18.97 13.76
N VAL A 126 -6.45 -18.40 12.69
CA VAL A 126 -7.25 -17.92 11.55
C VAL A 126 -7.74 -19.10 10.72
N ASP A 127 -6.87 -20.06 10.46
CA ASP A 127 -7.17 -21.27 9.69
C ASP A 127 -8.20 -22.11 10.44
N ASP A 128 -8.00 -22.35 11.73
CA ASP A 128 -8.93 -23.12 12.59
C ASP A 128 -10.32 -22.49 12.62
N ARG A 129 -10.39 -21.16 12.68
CA ARG A 129 -11.67 -20.44 12.71
C ARG A 129 -12.37 -20.41 11.36
N THR A 130 -11.63 -20.34 10.26
CA THR A 130 -12.17 -20.18 8.91
C THR A 130 -12.33 -21.49 8.14
N GLY A 131 -11.72 -22.57 8.63
CA GLY A 131 -11.62 -23.86 7.92
C GLY A 131 -10.72 -23.79 6.66
N TYR A 132 -10.03 -22.68 6.43
CA TYR A 132 -9.11 -22.51 5.31
C TYR A 132 -7.68 -22.81 5.77
N ARG A 133 -7.03 -23.78 5.16
CA ARG A 133 -5.66 -24.17 5.50
C ARG A 133 -4.66 -23.47 4.61
N CYS A 134 -3.75 -22.72 5.22
CA CYS A 134 -2.64 -22.08 4.58
C CYS A 134 -1.45 -23.05 4.49
N HIS A 135 -1.03 -23.40 3.28
CA HIS A 135 0.13 -24.26 3.03
C HIS A 135 1.30 -23.45 2.52
N GLN A 136 1.28 -23.06 1.24
CA GLN A 136 2.36 -22.33 0.62
C GLN A 136 2.17 -20.84 0.77
N MET A 137 3.27 -20.12 0.93
CA MET A 137 3.27 -18.66 1.00
C MET A 137 4.45 -18.09 0.20
N LEU A 138 4.16 -17.23 -0.76
CA LEU A 138 5.17 -16.39 -1.41
C LEU A 138 4.98 -14.97 -0.92
N VAL A 139 5.98 -14.44 -0.20
CA VAL A 139 5.90 -13.16 0.49
C VAL A 139 7.07 -12.29 0.07
N ALA A 140 6.77 -11.11 -0.49
CA ALA A 140 7.78 -10.18 -0.97
C ALA A 140 7.60 -8.78 -0.37
N PRO A 141 8.69 -8.02 -0.17
CA PRO A 141 8.60 -6.64 0.25
C PRO A 141 8.04 -5.75 -0.87
N ILE A 142 7.24 -4.78 -0.50
CA ILE A 142 6.91 -3.62 -1.31
C ILE A 142 7.94 -2.55 -0.92
N ALA A 143 9.09 -2.58 -1.59
CA ALA A 143 10.23 -1.74 -1.26
C ALA A 143 10.53 -0.75 -2.37
N ASN A 144 10.81 0.49 -1.98
CA ASN A 144 11.22 1.55 -2.90
C ASN A 144 12.55 1.15 -3.57
N PRO A 145 12.62 1.11 -4.92
CA PRO A 145 13.83 0.70 -5.62
C PRO A 145 15.02 1.65 -5.44
N ASP A 146 14.77 2.93 -5.08
CA ASP A 146 15.82 3.96 -5.00
C ASP A 146 16.61 3.89 -3.68
N ASP A 147 15.92 3.64 -2.56
CA ASP A 147 16.52 3.67 -1.21
C ASP A 147 16.33 2.37 -0.42
N GLY A 148 15.56 1.42 -0.95
CA GLY A 148 15.25 0.15 -0.29
C GLY A 148 14.24 0.26 0.85
N GLU A 149 13.60 1.43 1.06
CA GLU A 149 12.58 1.61 2.09
C GLU A 149 11.41 0.66 1.88
N VAL A 150 11.11 -0.20 2.87
CA VAL A 150 9.96 -1.09 2.83
C VAL A 150 8.70 -0.29 3.21
N LEU A 151 7.78 -0.16 2.26
CA LEU A 151 6.50 0.55 2.39
C LEU A 151 5.34 -0.40 2.66
N GLY A 152 5.55 -1.71 2.45
CA GLY A 152 4.53 -2.73 2.64
C GLY A 152 5.05 -4.12 2.36
N VAL A 153 4.13 -5.08 2.36
CA VAL A 153 4.40 -6.50 2.05
C VAL A 153 3.27 -7.05 1.19
N ILE A 154 3.61 -7.76 0.12
CA ILE A 154 2.68 -8.53 -0.68
C ILE A 154 2.83 -10.01 -0.35
N GLN A 155 1.71 -10.70 -0.10
CA GLN A 155 1.67 -12.10 0.31
C GLN A 155 0.67 -12.86 -0.54
N LEU A 156 1.14 -13.84 -1.30
CA LEU A 156 0.36 -14.84 -2.01
C LEU A 156 0.26 -16.10 -1.16
N ILE A 157 -0.92 -16.69 -1.11
CA ILE A 157 -1.20 -17.86 -0.29
C ILE A 157 -1.77 -18.96 -1.17
N ASN A 158 -1.27 -20.17 -0.99
CA ASN A 158 -1.61 -21.41 -1.67
C ASN A 158 -1.55 -21.32 -3.19
N SER A 159 -0.58 -21.99 -3.76
CA SER A 159 -0.50 -22.20 -5.20
C SER A 159 -1.62 -23.15 -5.65
N ARG A 160 -2.41 -22.76 -6.64
CA ARG A 160 -3.48 -23.58 -7.22
C ARG A 160 -2.97 -24.84 -7.91
N ASN A 161 -1.69 -24.87 -8.23
CA ASN A 161 -1.03 -26.04 -8.82
C ASN A 161 -0.54 -27.02 -7.77
N SER A 162 -0.82 -26.77 -6.47
CA SER A 162 -0.39 -27.59 -5.32
C SER A 162 1.13 -27.76 -5.17
N GLU A 163 1.90 -26.96 -5.87
CA GLU A 163 3.37 -26.89 -5.80
C GLU A 163 3.80 -25.56 -5.20
N VAL A 164 5.05 -25.48 -4.81
CA VAL A 164 5.69 -24.23 -4.38
C VAL A 164 5.61 -23.21 -5.50
N PHE A 165 5.53 -21.94 -5.17
CA PHE A 165 5.56 -20.88 -6.19
C PHE A 165 6.87 -20.95 -6.99
N SER A 166 6.75 -20.88 -8.32
CA SER A 166 7.89 -21.04 -9.24
C SER A 166 8.83 -19.83 -9.20
N ALA A 167 10.06 -20.01 -9.72
CA ALA A 167 11.01 -18.90 -9.88
C ALA A 167 10.46 -17.75 -10.75
N ILE A 168 9.56 -18.05 -11.70
CA ILE A 168 8.87 -17.02 -12.51
C ILE A 168 7.90 -16.21 -11.62
N ALA A 169 7.23 -16.86 -10.69
CA ALA A 169 6.37 -16.18 -9.72
C ALA A 169 7.19 -15.32 -8.75
N GLU A 170 8.36 -15.79 -8.32
CA GLU A 170 9.29 -15.02 -7.48
C GLU A 170 9.78 -13.76 -8.20
N GLU A 171 10.22 -13.88 -9.46
CA GLU A 171 10.62 -12.74 -10.30
C GLU A 171 9.44 -11.77 -10.49
N GLY A 172 8.25 -12.29 -10.75
CA GLY A 172 7.06 -11.49 -10.98
C GLY A 172 6.59 -10.73 -9.74
N ILE A 173 6.60 -11.35 -8.55
CA ILE A 173 6.17 -10.70 -7.31
C ILE A 173 7.14 -9.61 -6.88
N GLN A 174 8.44 -9.77 -7.15
CA GLN A 174 9.42 -8.72 -6.92
C GLN A 174 9.14 -7.50 -7.80
N GLY A 175 8.91 -7.69 -9.10
CA GLY A 175 8.55 -6.60 -10.02
C GLY A 175 7.23 -5.91 -9.63
N LEU A 176 6.24 -6.69 -9.21
CA LEU A 176 4.97 -6.14 -8.70
C LEU A 176 5.17 -5.37 -7.40
N GLY A 177 6.01 -5.87 -6.48
CA GLY A 177 6.38 -5.19 -5.24
C GLY A 177 7.00 -3.81 -5.50
N GLN A 178 7.93 -3.70 -6.45
CA GLN A 178 8.53 -2.43 -6.86
C GLN A 178 7.49 -1.47 -7.46
N THR A 179 6.60 -1.98 -8.33
CA THR A 179 5.50 -1.17 -8.89
C THR A 179 4.58 -0.63 -7.80
N LEU A 180 4.20 -1.48 -6.85
CA LEU A 180 3.38 -1.07 -5.70
C LEU A 180 4.11 -0.06 -4.82
N ALA A 181 5.43 -0.19 -4.64
CA ALA A 181 6.22 0.75 -3.85
C ALA A 181 6.19 2.15 -4.46
N ILE A 182 6.41 2.28 -5.77
CA ILE A 182 6.29 3.55 -6.49
C ILE A 182 4.89 4.13 -6.32
N ALA A 183 3.86 3.31 -6.51
CA ALA A 183 2.48 3.72 -6.36
C ALA A 183 2.16 4.18 -4.92
N PHE A 184 2.68 3.51 -3.91
CA PHE A 184 2.48 3.86 -2.49
C PHE A 184 3.25 5.14 -2.12
N ALA A 185 4.50 5.29 -2.57
CA ALA A 185 5.30 6.48 -2.34
C ALA A 185 4.64 7.74 -2.94
N GLN A 186 4.18 7.66 -4.18
CA GLN A 186 3.49 8.76 -4.86
C GLN A 186 2.21 9.17 -4.10
N ARG A 187 1.42 8.20 -3.64
CA ARG A 187 0.17 8.47 -2.92
C ARG A 187 0.40 8.95 -1.50
N ARG A 188 1.44 8.45 -0.84
CA ARG A 188 1.88 8.95 0.47
C ARG A 188 2.32 10.42 0.34
N HIS A 189 3.04 10.78 -0.71
CA HIS A 189 3.41 12.17 -1.03
C HIS A 189 2.18 13.03 -1.34
N SER A 190 1.20 12.47 -2.06
CA SER A 190 -0.07 13.15 -2.37
C SER A 190 -0.97 13.34 -1.14
N LEU A 191 -0.89 12.44 -0.15
CA LEU A 191 -1.55 12.61 1.16
C LEU A 191 -0.83 13.61 2.07
N ILE A 192 0.48 13.78 1.87
CA ILE A 192 1.30 14.74 2.63
C ILE A 192 1.27 16.14 1.96
N GLN A 193 1.10 16.22 0.64
CA GLN A 193 0.84 17.50 -0.02
C GLN A 193 -0.64 17.85 0.18
N PRO A 194 -0.94 18.91 0.92
CA PRO A 194 -2.30 19.36 1.12
C PRO A 194 -2.94 19.66 -0.25
N LYS A 195 -4.11 19.04 -0.52
CA LYS A 195 -4.89 19.25 -1.75
C LYS A 195 -5.28 20.72 -1.96
N SER A 196 -5.22 21.50 -0.91
CA SER A 196 -5.54 22.92 -0.87
C SER A 196 -4.61 23.61 0.10
N LYS A 197 -4.25 24.87 -0.20
CA LYS A 197 -3.46 25.73 0.69
C LYS A 197 -4.11 25.95 2.07
N TYR A 198 -5.36 25.53 2.25
CA TYR A 198 -6.12 25.62 3.50
C TYR A 198 -6.30 24.30 4.23
N GLU A 199 -5.87 23.17 3.65
CA GLU A 199 -6.03 21.85 4.28
C GLU A 199 -5.28 21.77 5.63
N GLY A 200 -4.24 22.56 5.79
CA GLY A 200 -3.58 22.77 7.07
C GLY A 200 -4.51 23.20 8.21
N LEU A 201 -5.61 23.90 7.90
CA LEU A 201 -6.63 24.28 8.88
C LEU A 201 -7.43 23.06 9.40
N VAL A 202 -7.65 22.08 8.53
CA VAL A 202 -8.32 20.81 8.90
C VAL A 202 -7.39 19.96 9.75
N ASN A 203 -6.12 19.86 9.36
CA ASN A 203 -5.12 19.12 10.12
C ASN A 203 -4.88 19.70 11.52
N ASP A 204 -4.99 21.02 11.66
CA ASP A 204 -4.88 21.72 12.96
C ASP A 204 -6.20 21.77 13.74
N ALA A 205 -7.22 21.02 13.29
CA ALA A 205 -8.55 20.99 13.90
C ALA A 205 -9.20 22.37 14.08
N LYS A 206 -8.91 23.31 13.16
CA LYS A 206 -9.53 24.65 13.12
C LYS A 206 -10.85 24.64 12.35
N LEU A 207 -10.98 23.72 11.40
CA LEU A 207 -12.17 23.41 10.61
C LEU A 207 -12.27 21.92 10.42
N THR A 208 -13.46 21.43 10.16
CA THR A 208 -13.68 20.10 9.61
C THR A 208 -13.51 20.15 8.07
N ALA A 209 -13.25 19.00 7.44
CA ALA A 209 -13.19 18.91 5.97
C ALA A 209 -14.51 19.38 5.31
N ALA A 210 -15.64 19.03 5.91
CA ALA A 210 -16.97 19.45 5.43
C ALA A 210 -17.17 20.97 5.51
N GLU A 211 -16.71 21.60 6.59
CA GLU A 211 -16.76 23.06 6.74
C GLU A 211 -15.86 23.78 5.73
N LEU A 212 -14.67 23.26 5.43
CA LEU A 212 -13.78 23.83 4.43
C LEU A 212 -14.40 23.74 3.01
N GLU A 213 -15.05 22.61 2.70
CA GLU A 213 -15.74 22.40 1.44
C GLU A 213 -16.95 23.34 1.31
N ALA A 214 -17.75 23.47 2.37
CA ALA A 214 -18.87 24.39 2.44
C ALA A 214 -18.42 25.85 2.27
N ALA A 215 -17.37 26.27 2.97
CA ALA A 215 -16.78 27.60 2.85
C ALA A 215 -16.27 27.88 1.43
N THR A 216 -15.65 26.88 0.78
CA THR A 216 -15.17 27.01 -0.60
C THR A 216 -16.31 27.21 -1.58
N SER A 217 -17.41 26.48 -1.42
CA SER A 217 -18.62 26.61 -2.26
C SER A 217 -19.29 27.95 -2.04
N GLN A 218 -19.45 28.37 -0.79
CA GLN A 218 -20.04 29.65 -0.40
C GLN A 218 -19.22 30.84 -0.95
N ALA A 219 -17.90 30.79 -0.86
CA ALA A 219 -17.02 31.82 -1.40
C ALA A 219 -17.19 31.98 -2.93
N ARG A 220 -17.35 30.87 -3.66
CA ARG A 220 -17.62 30.88 -5.11
C ARG A 220 -18.99 31.47 -5.44
N GLU A 221 -20.03 31.12 -4.68
CA GLU A 221 -21.38 31.62 -4.87
C GLU A 221 -21.49 33.13 -4.60
N GLN A 222 -20.78 33.59 -3.58
CA GLN A 222 -20.79 35.02 -3.18
C GLN A 222 -19.78 35.88 -3.95
N GLY A 223 -18.88 35.26 -4.73
CA GLY A 223 -17.83 35.99 -5.46
C GLY A 223 -16.78 36.65 -4.57
N VAL A 224 -16.59 36.15 -3.33
CA VAL A 224 -15.59 36.65 -2.37
C VAL A 224 -14.39 35.70 -2.28
N SER A 225 -13.27 36.20 -1.74
CA SER A 225 -12.13 35.33 -1.50
C SER A 225 -12.42 34.37 -0.35
N LEU A 226 -11.92 33.12 -0.44
CA LEU A 226 -12.09 32.15 0.62
C LEU A 226 -11.43 32.64 1.93
N GLU A 227 -10.28 33.32 1.86
CA GLU A 227 -9.63 33.92 3.02
C GLU A 227 -10.54 34.90 3.76
N GLN A 228 -11.22 35.76 3.00
CA GLN A 228 -12.14 36.76 3.58
C GLN A 228 -13.29 36.05 4.30
N LEU A 229 -13.89 35.04 3.67
CA LEU A 229 -14.97 34.25 4.26
C LEU A 229 -14.52 33.51 5.51
N LEU A 230 -13.31 32.94 5.50
CA LEU A 230 -12.73 32.24 6.66
C LEU A 230 -12.48 33.21 7.85
N LEU A 231 -12.09 34.45 7.57
CA LEU A 231 -11.90 35.48 8.59
C LEU A 231 -13.25 36.00 9.13
N ASP A 232 -14.17 36.32 8.22
CA ASP A 232 -15.39 37.05 8.56
C ASP A 232 -16.49 36.14 9.09
N ASP A 233 -16.76 34.98 8.47
CA ASP A 233 -17.84 34.08 8.82
C ASP A 233 -17.38 32.97 9.78
N TYR A 234 -16.24 32.35 9.49
CA TYR A 234 -15.69 31.26 10.32
C TYR A 234 -14.84 31.76 11.48
N LYS A 235 -14.60 33.08 11.58
CA LYS A 235 -13.85 33.72 12.68
C LYS A 235 -12.47 33.14 12.94
N LEU A 236 -11.81 32.62 11.88
CA LEU A 236 -10.45 32.12 12.00
C LEU A 236 -9.47 33.29 12.17
N LYS A 237 -8.38 33.05 12.88
CA LYS A 237 -7.34 34.08 13.05
C LYS A 237 -6.46 34.17 11.80
N PRO A 238 -6.01 35.39 11.41
CA PRO A 238 -5.06 35.54 10.30
C PRO A 238 -3.80 34.68 10.45
N LEU A 239 -3.35 34.44 11.70
CA LEU A 239 -2.22 33.56 12.00
C LEU A 239 -2.48 32.10 11.62
N ASP A 240 -3.66 31.58 11.87
CA ASP A 240 -4.02 30.19 11.55
C ASP A 240 -4.04 29.98 10.02
N ILE A 241 -4.65 30.91 9.29
CA ILE A 241 -4.72 30.90 7.83
C ILE A 241 -3.32 31.05 7.23
N GLY A 242 -2.55 32.06 7.69
CA GLY A 242 -1.19 32.30 7.22
C GLY A 242 -0.25 31.13 7.48
N SER A 243 -0.37 30.46 8.63
CA SER A 243 0.40 29.26 8.96
C SER A 243 0.07 28.07 8.07
N ALA A 244 -1.21 27.87 7.72
CA ALA A 244 -1.61 26.83 6.79
C ALA A 244 -1.06 27.06 5.38
N ILE A 245 -1.17 28.31 4.87
CA ILE A 245 -0.65 28.73 3.57
C ILE A 245 0.88 28.62 3.52
N SER A 246 1.56 29.05 4.58
CA SER A 246 3.00 28.95 4.74
C SER A 246 3.51 27.51 4.60
N ARG A 247 2.86 26.57 5.27
CA ARG A 247 3.20 25.14 5.16
C ARG A 247 2.96 24.58 3.77
N PHE A 248 1.91 25.03 3.10
CA PHE A 248 1.61 24.60 1.73
C PHE A 248 2.69 25.04 0.73
N PHE A 249 3.15 26.28 0.84
CA PHE A 249 4.17 26.82 -0.06
C PHE A 249 5.62 26.60 0.41
N GLY A 250 5.82 26.04 1.61
CA GLY A 250 7.15 25.82 2.18
C GLY A 250 7.92 27.13 2.48
N VAL A 251 7.20 28.23 2.74
CA VAL A 251 7.79 29.54 3.04
C VAL A 251 7.42 29.98 4.45
N PRO A 252 8.33 30.65 5.19
CA PRO A 252 8.03 31.15 6.54
C PRO A 252 6.87 32.16 6.51
N TYR A 253 5.95 32.05 7.48
CA TYR A 253 4.90 33.05 7.67
C TYR A 253 5.38 34.15 8.59
N GLU A 254 5.38 35.39 8.10
CA GLU A 254 5.57 36.56 8.92
C GLU A 254 4.24 37.31 9.07
N PRO A 255 3.70 37.46 10.30
CA PRO A 255 2.52 38.29 10.51
C PRO A 255 2.80 39.73 10.18
N PHE A 256 1.83 40.40 9.57
CA PHE A 256 1.93 41.83 9.28
C PHE A 256 2.16 42.65 10.58
N ARG A 257 3.23 43.44 10.60
CA ARG A 257 3.58 44.34 11.69
C ARG A 257 3.58 45.77 11.17
N PRO A 258 2.60 46.61 11.60
CA PRO A 258 2.48 47.96 11.11
C PRO A 258 3.71 48.85 11.37
N ASP A 259 4.45 48.53 12.43
CA ASP A 259 5.67 49.24 12.88
C ASP A 259 6.90 48.97 11.98
N ARG A 260 6.84 47.99 11.08
CA ARG A 260 7.91 47.63 10.14
C ARG A 260 7.70 48.16 8.71
N VAL A 261 6.57 48.79 8.43
CA VAL A 261 6.30 49.40 7.14
C VAL A 261 6.77 50.85 7.21
N LYS A 262 7.88 51.14 6.52
CA LYS A 262 8.37 52.52 6.29
C LYS A 262 7.72 53.09 5.07
#